data_5a8b2f28009d98234588274e2f876810
#
_entry.id   5a8b2f28009d98234588274e2f876810
#
_cell.length_a   1.000
_cell.length_b   1.000
_cell.length_c   1.000
_cell.angle_alpha   90.00
_cell.angle_beta   90.00
_cell.angle_gamma   90.00
#
_symmetry.space_group_name_H-M   'P 1'
#
loop_
_entity.id
_entity.type
_entity.pdbx_description
1 polymer ?
#
loop_
_entity_poly.entity_id
_entity_poly.type
_entity_poly.pdbx_seq_one_letter_code
_entity_poly.pdbx_strand_id
1 'polypeptide(L)'
;FELAQSLDDERLKARDMLFSGDVERAIESAQSTLERMDRIFAENPGVPRYFNSYAERVIYNRMFATEGERTVLIPDNLFYMHMELADLLAQVKGVDAALPHLNAMVRYAPAYPLSHLKLAVQLGRAEDWDPARAACLNALNVALDREDASFAYYRLAYAEWMCDHFDLAAASYIMSEEIAP
;
A
#
# COMPACT_ATOMS: atom_id res chain seq x y z
N PHE A 1 21.75 1.30 -7.06
CA PHE A 1 21.87 0.13 -7.94
C PHE A 1 22.19 -1.14 -7.16
N GLU A 2 23.23 -1.13 -6.33
CA GLU A 2 23.62 -2.32 -5.52
C GLU A 2 22.53 -2.74 -4.53
N LEU A 3 21.85 -1.79 -3.88
CA LEU A 3 20.75 -2.09 -2.96
C LEU A 3 19.55 -2.72 -3.69
N ALA A 4 19.21 -2.20 -4.87
CA ALA A 4 18.13 -2.77 -5.68
C ALA A 4 18.45 -4.19 -6.12
N GLN A 5 19.68 -4.46 -6.54
CA GLN A 5 20.11 -5.81 -6.93
C GLN A 5 20.08 -6.77 -5.74
N SER A 6 20.56 -6.32 -4.58
CA SER A 6 20.51 -7.11 -3.35
C SER A 6 19.07 -7.47 -2.95
N LEU A 7 18.13 -6.52 -3.10
CA LEU A 7 16.70 -6.75 -2.86
C LEU A 7 16.12 -7.79 -3.82
N ASP A 8 16.45 -7.72 -5.10
CA ASP A 8 15.97 -8.68 -6.08
C ASP A 8 16.47 -10.10 -5.76
N ASP A 9 17.74 -10.22 -5.37
CA ASP A 9 18.30 -11.51 -4.96
C ASP A 9 17.57 -12.09 -3.74
N GLU A 10 17.27 -11.25 -2.75
CA GLU A 10 16.52 -11.68 -1.56
C GLU A 10 15.06 -12.03 -1.86
N ARG A 11 14.41 -11.28 -2.76
CA ARG A 11 13.07 -11.61 -3.22
C ARG A 11 13.02 -12.96 -3.94
N LEU A 12 14.00 -13.24 -4.77
CA LEU A 12 14.12 -14.53 -5.46
C LEU A 12 14.31 -15.68 -4.47
N LYS A 13 15.16 -15.51 -3.45
CA LYS A 13 15.35 -16.49 -2.39
C LYS A 13 14.05 -16.77 -1.64
N ALA A 14 13.33 -15.74 -1.24
CA ALA A 14 12.04 -15.87 -0.55
C ALA A 14 11.01 -16.61 -1.41
N ARG A 15 10.94 -16.28 -2.70
CA ARG A 15 10.06 -16.95 -3.64
C ARG A 15 10.40 -18.44 -3.79
N ASP A 16 11.68 -18.76 -3.88
CA ASP A 16 12.13 -20.15 -3.98
C ASP A 16 11.78 -20.95 -2.71
N MET A 17 11.88 -20.33 -1.54
CA MET A 17 11.43 -20.93 -0.27
C MET A 17 9.93 -21.21 -0.29
N LEU A 18 9.11 -20.28 -0.80
CA LEU A 18 7.67 -20.47 -0.96
C LEU A 18 7.35 -21.64 -1.89
N PHE A 19 8.01 -21.72 -3.04
CA PHE A 19 7.80 -22.82 -4.00
C PHE A 19 8.22 -24.17 -3.46
N SER A 20 9.19 -24.24 -2.55
CA SER A 20 9.56 -25.48 -1.85
C SER A 20 8.71 -25.78 -0.62
N GLY A 21 7.68 -24.96 -0.35
CA GLY A 21 6.74 -25.16 0.74
C GLY A 21 7.21 -24.66 2.10
N ASP A 22 8.32 -23.93 2.16
CA ASP A 22 8.87 -23.40 3.41
C ASP A 22 8.42 -21.97 3.66
N VAL A 23 7.13 -21.82 3.97
CA VAL A 23 6.46 -20.53 4.12
C VAL A 23 7.05 -19.71 5.28
N GLU A 24 7.30 -20.34 6.42
CA GLU A 24 7.85 -19.65 7.60
C GLU A 24 9.23 -19.05 7.33
N ARG A 25 10.13 -19.81 6.68
CA ARG A 25 11.45 -19.29 6.30
C ARG A 25 11.34 -18.16 5.29
N ALA A 26 10.42 -18.26 4.34
CA ALA A 26 10.17 -17.19 3.37
C ALA A 26 9.74 -15.89 4.07
N ILE A 27 8.82 -15.98 5.01
CA ILE A 27 8.35 -14.82 5.81
C ILE A 27 9.50 -14.23 6.62
N GLU A 28 10.24 -15.05 7.37
CA GLU A 28 11.35 -14.59 8.20
C GLU A 28 12.44 -13.90 7.36
N SER A 29 12.79 -14.50 6.22
CA SER A 29 13.78 -13.96 5.29
C SER A 29 13.34 -12.61 4.75
N ALA A 30 12.08 -12.49 4.30
CA ALA A 30 11.53 -11.25 3.78
C ALA A 30 11.44 -10.16 4.86
N GLN A 31 10.98 -10.50 6.05
CA GLN A 31 10.89 -9.55 7.18
C GLN A 31 12.27 -9.03 7.58
N SER A 32 13.27 -9.92 7.68
CA SER A 32 14.63 -9.54 8.00
C SER A 32 15.25 -8.60 6.96
N THR A 33 15.03 -8.88 5.69
CA THR A 33 15.50 -8.05 4.58
C THR A 33 14.86 -6.67 4.62
N LEU A 34 13.53 -6.62 4.77
CA LEU A 34 12.78 -5.36 4.82
C LEU A 34 13.18 -4.51 6.03
N GLU A 35 13.32 -5.11 7.19
CA GLU A 35 13.76 -4.40 8.38
C GLU A 35 15.13 -3.74 8.18
N ARG A 36 16.07 -4.46 7.59
CA ARG A 36 17.41 -3.94 7.29
C ARG A 36 17.35 -2.79 6.27
N MET A 37 16.58 -2.95 5.19
CA MET A 37 16.47 -1.94 4.14
C MET A 37 15.71 -0.69 4.61
N ASP A 38 14.62 -0.87 5.34
CA ASP A 38 13.87 0.24 5.93
C ASP A 38 14.75 1.06 6.88
N ARG A 39 15.61 0.39 7.65
CA ARG A 39 16.55 1.07 8.55
C ARG A 39 17.57 1.90 7.79
N ILE A 40 18.12 1.38 6.69
CA ILE A 40 19.06 2.11 5.85
C ILE A 40 18.45 3.45 5.39
N PHE A 41 17.21 3.41 4.89
CA PHE A 41 16.53 4.61 4.42
C PHE A 41 16.08 5.53 5.57
N ALA A 42 15.71 4.97 6.71
CA ALA A 42 15.33 5.77 7.88
C ALA A 42 16.51 6.53 8.49
N GLU A 43 17.72 5.97 8.42
CA GLU A 43 18.93 6.58 8.96
C GLU A 43 19.57 7.60 7.99
N ASN A 44 19.27 7.52 6.70
CA ASN A 44 19.75 8.46 5.72
C ASN A 44 19.02 9.80 5.81
N PRO A 45 19.73 10.94 5.59
CA PRO A 45 19.06 12.23 5.51
C PRO A 45 18.04 12.29 4.36
N GLY A 46 16.90 12.90 4.64
CA GLY A 46 15.84 13.08 3.66
C GLY A 46 14.61 12.22 3.95
N VAL A 47 13.64 12.33 3.07
CA VAL A 47 12.34 11.65 3.20
C VAL A 47 12.25 10.57 2.13
N PRO A 48 12.29 9.27 2.51
CA PRO A 48 12.25 8.19 1.54
C PRO A 48 10.84 8.04 0.95
N ARG A 49 10.76 8.05 -0.39
CA ARG A 49 9.49 7.94 -1.12
C ARG A 49 9.67 7.11 -2.40
N TYR A 50 8.56 6.49 -2.79
CA TYR A 50 8.41 5.80 -4.06
C TYR A 50 7.32 6.46 -4.89
N PHE A 51 7.56 6.61 -6.19
CA PHE A 51 6.58 7.09 -7.16
C PHE A 51 6.49 6.10 -8.32
N ASN A 52 5.28 5.60 -8.58
CA ASN A 52 5.03 4.71 -9.69
C ASN A 52 4.97 5.46 -11.04
N SER A 53 4.72 6.76 -10.99
CA SER A 53 4.63 7.62 -12.18
C SER A 53 5.04 9.04 -11.87
N TYR A 54 5.32 9.81 -12.93
CA TYR A 54 5.57 11.24 -12.80
C TYR A 54 4.36 12.00 -12.24
N ALA A 55 3.16 11.60 -12.62
CA ALA A 55 1.93 12.22 -12.12
C ALA A 55 1.81 12.08 -10.60
N GLU A 56 2.19 10.94 -10.03
CA GLU A 56 2.23 10.75 -8.57
C GLU A 56 3.23 11.70 -7.90
N ARG A 57 4.37 11.95 -8.53
CA ARG A 57 5.34 12.91 -8.03
C ARG A 57 4.76 14.31 -7.96
N VAL A 58 4.01 14.73 -8.98
CA VAL A 58 3.34 16.03 -9.01
C VAL A 58 2.30 16.13 -7.89
N ILE A 59 1.48 15.11 -7.71
CA ILE A 59 0.48 15.06 -6.63
C ILE A 59 1.17 15.11 -5.27
N TYR A 60 2.23 14.35 -5.09
CA TYR A 60 2.99 14.35 -3.84
C TYR A 60 3.51 15.74 -3.50
N ASN A 61 4.12 16.43 -4.46
CA ASN A 61 4.65 17.77 -4.25
C ASN A 61 3.57 18.79 -3.89
N ARG A 62 2.35 18.60 -4.40
CA ARG A 62 1.21 19.49 -4.11
C ARG A 62 0.57 19.23 -2.76
N MET A 63 0.40 17.95 -2.41
CA MET A 63 -0.46 17.56 -1.29
C MET A 63 0.30 17.14 -0.04
N PHE A 64 1.50 16.61 -0.17
CA PHE A 64 2.21 15.94 0.93
C PHE A 64 3.55 16.57 1.29
N ALA A 65 4.31 17.04 0.29
CA ALA A 65 5.64 17.54 0.54
C ALA A 65 5.61 18.80 1.41
N THR A 66 6.51 18.85 2.40
CA THR A 66 6.72 20.04 3.21
C THR A 66 7.72 20.98 2.52
N GLU A 67 7.67 22.27 2.88
CA GLU A 67 8.59 23.27 2.33
C GLU A 67 10.04 22.89 2.67
N GLY A 68 10.90 22.89 1.64
CA GLY A 68 12.32 22.53 1.81
C GLY A 68 12.59 21.04 1.97
N GLU A 69 11.59 20.19 1.80
CA GLU A 69 11.76 18.76 1.91
C GLU A 69 12.74 18.22 0.86
N ARG A 70 13.70 17.43 1.33
CA ARG A 70 14.57 16.64 0.46
C ARG A 70 14.00 15.23 0.32
N THR A 71 13.37 14.96 -0.80
CA THR A 71 12.84 13.63 -1.12
C THR A 71 13.95 12.73 -1.65
N VAL A 72 14.05 11.53 -1.08
CA VAL A 72 14.99 10.49 -1.52
C VAL A 72 14.18 9.35 -2.14
N LEU A 73 14.50 8.98 -3.38
CA LEU A 73 13.81 7.89 -4.06
C LEU A 73 14.31 6.54 -3.53
N ILE A 74 13.38 5.70 -3.11
CA ILE A 74 13.69 4.31 -2.77
C ILE A 74 13.56 3.43 -4.03
N PRO A 75 14.23 2.27 -4.07
CA PRO A 75 14.00 1.30 -5.14
C PRO A 75 12.54 0.82 -5.15
N ASP A 76 11.98 0.64 -6.35
CA ASP A 76 10.61 0.13 -6.51
C ASP A 76 10.42 -1.23 -5.87
N ASN A 77 11.42 -2.10 -5.94
CA ASN A 77 11.36 -3.44 -5.36
C ASN A 77 11.27 -3.42 -3.83
N LEU A 78 11.73 -2.39 -3.14
CA LEU A 78 11.49 -2.23 -1.70
C LEU A 78 10.00 -2.04 -1.41
N PHE A 79 9.33 -1.17 -2.15
CA PHE A 79 7.89 -0.97 -2.04
C PHE A 79 7.11 -2.26 -2.33
N TYR A 80 7.41 -2.90 -3.47
CA TYR A 80 6.69 -4.12 -3.88
C TYR A 80 6.98 -5.32 -2.97
N MET A 81 8.14 -5.38 -2.34
CA MET A 81 8.42 -6.44 -1.37
C MET A 81 7.55 -6.31 -0.12
N HIS A 82 7.31 -5.08 0.36
CA HIS A 82 6.32 -4.85 1.41
C HIS A 82 4.92 -5.31 0.99
N MET A 83 4.51 -5.01 -0.23
CA MET A 83 3.21 -5.42 -0.76
C MET A 83 3.09 -6.94 -0.84
N GLU A 84 4.08 -7.61 -1.40
CA GLU A 84 4.11 -9.07 -1.53
C GLU A 84 4.05 -9.75 -0.17
N LEU A 85 4.80 -9.26 0.81
CA LEU A 85 4.79 -9.79 2.16
C LEU A 85 3.47 -9.52 2.87
N ALA A 86 2.88 -8.34 2.69
CA ALA A 86 1.56 -8.02 3.23
C ALA A 86 0.49 -8.98 2.70
N ASP A 87 0.48 -9.24 1.39
CA ASP A 87 -0.45 -10.18 0.77
C ASP A 87 -0.29 -11.61 1.35
N LEU A 88 0.95 -12.07 1.48
CA LEU A 88 1.24 -13.38 2.06
C LEU A 88 0.81 -13.47 3.52
N LEU A 89 1.18 -12.50 4.34
CA LEU A 89 0.85 -12.47 5.76
C LEU A 89 -0.66 -12.42 6.00
N ALA A 90 -1.39 -11.64 5.20
CA ALA A 90 -2.84 -11.57 5.29
C ALA A 90 -3.50 -12.94 5.04
N GLN A 91 -2.94 -13.74 4.14
CA GLN A 91 -3.45 -15.08 3.84
C GLN A 91 -3.09 -16.10 4.93
N VAL A 92 -1.86 -16.06 5.45
CA VAL A 92 -1.32 -17.12 6.32
C VAL A 92 -1.48 -16.82 7.80
N LYS A 93 -1.37 -15.55 8.19
CA LYS A 93 -1.35 -15.11 9.61
C LYS A 93 -2.45 -14.11 9.97
N GLY A 94 -3.17 -13.60 8.99
CA GLY A 94 -4.25 -12.65 9.20
C GLY A 94 -3.85 -11.19 8.99
N VAL A 95 -4.85 -10.32 9.06
CA VAL A 95 -4.71 -8.90 8.72
C VAL A 95 -3.74 -8.16 9.64
N ASP A 96 -3.77 -8.45 10.95
CA ASP A 96 -2.91 -7.77 11.92
C ASP A 96 -1.42 -7.94 11.59
N ALA A 97 -1.02 -9.12 11.13
CA ALA A 97 0.36 -9.38 10.72
C ALA A 97 0.76 -8.59 9.46
N ALA A 98 -0.19 -8.32 8.57
CA ALA A 98 0.03 -7.59 7.33
C ALA A 98 0.09 -6.07 7.52
N LEU A 99 -0.57 -5.52 8.55
CA LEU A 99 -0.71 -4.07 8.75
C LEU A 99 0.61 -3.30 8.77
N PRO A 100 1.68 -3.75 9.44
CA PRO A 100 2.95 -3.01 9.42
C PRO A 100 3.50 -2.80 8.01
N HIS A 101 3.33 -3.78 7.12
CA HIS A 101 3.79 -3.70 5.73
C HIS A 101 2.86 -2.85 4.85
N LEU A 102 1.56 -2.91 5.09
CA LEU A 102 0.59 -2.03 4.44
C LEU A 102 0.83 -0.56 4.84
N ASN A 103 1.12 -0.30 6.10
CA ASN A 103 1.47 1.02 6.59
C ASN A 103 2.81 1.52 5.99
N ALA A 104 3.77 0.62 5.78
CA ALA A 104 5.02 0.95 5.10
C ALA A 104 4.77 1.37 3.65
N MET A 105 3.86 0.71 2.93
CA MET A 105 3.46 1.10 1.58
C MET A 105 2.90 2.52 1.55
N VAL A 106 2.00 2.86 2.46
CA VAL A 106 1.42 4.21 2.58
C VAL A 106 2.50 5.24 2.92
N ARG A 107 3.42 4.90 3.80
CA ARG A 107 4.52 5.78 4.19
C ARG A 107 5.47 6.07 3.02
N TYR A 108 5.85 5.05 2.24
CA TYR A 108 6.75 5.22 1.10
C TYR A 108 6.06 5.84 -0.12
N ALA A 109 4.79 5.52 -0.34
CA ALA A 109 4.07 5.95 -1.53
C ALA A 109 2.66 6.47 -1.19
N PRO A 110 2.56 7.61 -0.47
CA PRO A 110 1.25 8.18 -0.11
C PRO A 110 0.46 8.71 -1.30
N ALA A 111 1.12 9.02 -2.43
CA ALA A 111 0.47 9.48 -3.65
C ALA A 111 0.11 8.34 -4.61
N TYR A 112 0.42 7.10 -4.28
CA TYR A 112 0.08 5.93 -5.08
C TYR A 112 -1.25 5.34 -4.60
N PRO A 113 -2.31 5.38 -5.43
CA PRO A 113 -3.63 4.86 -5.02
C PRO A 113 -3.58 3.42 -4.51
N LEU A 114 -2.74 2.58 -5.11
CA LEU A 114 -2.60 1.17 -4.72
C LEU A 114 -2.23 1.01 -3.24
N SER A 115 -1.40 1.88 -2.67
CA SER A 115 -1.03 1.84 -1.25
C SER A 115 -2.27 1.89 -0.36
N HIS A 116 -3.15 2.84 -0.63
CA HIS A 116 -4.38 3.04 0.15
C HIS A 116 -5.43 1.97 -0.13
N LEU A 117 -5.55 1.51 -1.37
CA LEU A 117 -6.50 0.47 -1.75
C LEU A 117 -6.16 -0.88 -1.11
N LYS A 118 -4.88 -1.25 -1.10
CA LYS A 118 -4.42 -2.47 -0.42
C LYS A 118 -4.74 -2.42 1.07
N LEU A 119 -4.49 -1.29 1.71
CA LEU A 119 -4.80 -1.08 3.12
C LEU A 119 -6.31 -1.15 3.36
N ALA A 120 -7.12 -0.48 2.55
CA ALA A 120 -8.57 -0.45 2.66
C ALA A 120 -9.19 -1.85 2.59
N VAL A 121 -8.73 -2.67 1.65
CA VAL A 121 -9.22 -4.05 1.48
C VAL A 121 -8.96 -4.88 2.74
N GLN A 122 -7.77 -4.81 3.30
CA GLN A 122 -7.42 -5.61 4.48
C GLN A 122 -8.12 -5.10 5.75
N LEU A 123 -8.26 -3.79 5.91
CA LEU A 123 -9.04 -3.22 7.01
C LEU A 123 -10.51 -3.63 6.92
N GLY A 124 -11.08 -3.67 5.72
CA GLY A 124 -12.44 -4.17 5.51
C GLY A 124 -12.58 -5.66 5.86
N ARG A 125 -11.59 -6.49 5.54
CA ARG A 125 -11.56 -7.90 5.93
C ARG A 125 -11.49 -8.10 7.45
N ALA A 126 -10.81 -7.18 8.14
CA ALA A 126 -10.75 -7.16 9.60
C ALA A 126 -12.01 -6.53 10.24
N GLU A 127 -12.96 -6.08 9.42
CA GLU A 127 -14.16 -5.36 9.87
C GLU A 127 -13.86 -4.08 10.65
N ASP A 128 -12.71 -3.47 10.37
CA ASP A 128 -12.29 -2.20 10.94
C ASP A 128 -12.73 -1.06 10.01
N TRP A 129 -14.01 -0.70 10.11
CA TRP A 129 -14.71 0.07 9.09
C TRP A 129 -14.34 1.55 9.04
N ASP A 130 -14.10 2.20 10.16
CA ASP A 130 -13.70 3.60 10.18
C ASP A 130 -12.33 3.83 9.51
N PRO A 131 -11.28 3.07 9.88
CA PRO A 131 -10.01 3.13 9.13
C PRO A 131 -10.13 2.68 7.66
N ALA A 132 -10.97 1.68 7.37
CA ALA A 132 -11.20 1.24 5.98
C ALA A 132 -11.82 2.37 5.15
N ARG A 133 -12.81 3.07 5.69
CA ARG A 133 -13.43 4.25 5.08
C ARG A 133 -12.38 5.35 4.82
N ALA A 134 -11.56 5.66 5.82
CA ALA A 134 -10.51 6.67 5.69
C ALA A 134 -9.50 6.31 4.59
N ALA A 135 -9.09 5.04 4.51
CA ALA A 135 -8.19 4.57 3.46
C ALA A 135 -8.81 4.70 2.05
N CYS A 136 -10.10 4.39 1.90
CA CYS A 136 -10.81 4.60 0.63
C CYS A 136 -10.83 6.07 0.22
N LEU A 137 -11.09 6.98 1.16
CA LEU A 137 -11.06 8.42 0.89
C LEU A 137 -9.67 8.90 0.51
N ASN A 138 -8.64 8.40 1.15
CA ASN A 138 -7.26 8.71 0.78
C ASN A 138 -6.93 8.23 -0.64
N ALA A 139 -7.38 7.03 -1.01
CA ALA A 139 -7.22 6.52 -2.37
C ALA A 139 -7.90 7.43 -3.40
N LEU A 140 -9.13 7.88 -3.12
CA LEU A 140 -9.86 8.79 -4.00
C LEU A 140 -9.13 10.13 -4.19
N ASN A 141 -8.55 10.66 -3.12
CA ASN A 141 -7.82 11.94 -3.17
C ASN A 141 -6.60 11.89 -4.10
N VAL A 142 -6.03 10.73 -4.33
CA VAL A 142 -4.83 10.56 -5.18
C VAL A 142 -5.10 9.73 -6.43
N ALA A 143 -6.35 9.34 -6.69
CA ALA A 143 -6.71 8.54 -7.86
C ALA A 143 -6.36 9.28 -9.15
N LEU A 144 -5.71 8.58 -10.08
CA LEU A 144 -5.24 9.11 -11.36
C LEU A 144 -6.05 8.57 -12.55
N ASP A 145 -6.69 7.44 -12.39
CA ASP A 145 -7.48 6.82 -13.45
C ASP A 145 -8.88 6.41 -12.95
N ARG A 146 -9.71 6.01 -13.92
CA ARG A 146 -11.11 5.70 -13.66
C ARG A 146 -11.27 4.38 -12.89
N GLU A 147 -10.42 3.41 -13.18
CA GLU A 147 -10.47 2.12 -12.52
C GLU A 147 -10.17 2.24 -11.01
N ASP A 148 -9.11 2.98 -10.66
CA ASP A 148 -8.76 3.21 -9.25
C ASP A 148 -9.88 3.97 -8.53
N ALA A 149 -10.43 5.01 -9.15
CA ALA A 149 -11.52 5.78 -8.58
C ALA A 149 -12.78 4.92 -8.40
N SER A 150 -13.16 4.16 -9.41
CA SER A 150 -14.32 3.27 -9.35
C SER A 150 -14.18 2.22 -8.25
N PHE A 151 -13.03 1.58 -8.16
CA PHE A 151 -12.77 0.57 -7.13
C PHE A 151 -12.79 1.21 -5.73
N ALA A 152 -12.19 2.38 -5.56
CA ALA A 152 -12.20 3.09 -4.29
C ALA A 152 -13.64 3.46 -3.85
N TYR A 153 -14.48 3.93 -4.76
CA TYR A 153 -15.89 4.20 -4.48
C TYR A 153 -16.66 2.93 -4.13
N TYR A 154 -16.39 1.84 -4.84
CA TYR A 154 -17.03 0.54 -4.53
C TYR A 154 -16.71 0.09 -3.10
N ARG A 155 -15.43 0.14 -2.72
CA ARG A 155 -15.00 -0.24 -1.38
C ARG A 155 -15.51 0.76 -0.32
N LEU A 156 -15.57 2.04 -0.67
CA LEU A 156 -16.12 3.08 0.20
C LEU A 156 -17.61 2.85 0.46
N ALA A 157 -18.37 2.48 -0.57
CA ALA A 157 -19.80 2.18 -0.43
C ALA A 157 -20.03 1.10 0.63
N TYR A 158 -19.24 0.05 0.61
CA TYR A 158 -19.35 -1.04 1.59
C TYR A 158 -18.98 -0.56 3.00
N ALA A 159 -17.90 0.19 3.14
CA ALA A 159 -17.49 0.74 4.44
C ALA A 159 -18.53 1.72 5.00
N GLU A 160 -19.09 2.60 4.16
CA GLU A 160 -20.17 3.51 4.55
C GLU A 160 -21.42 2.75 5.01
N TRP A 161 -21.78 1.69 4.28
CA TRP A 161 -22.90 0.82 4.66
C TRP A 161 -22.68 0.22 6.05
N MET A 162 -21.49 -0.31 6.31
CA MET A 162 -21.15 -0.94 7.59
C MET A 162 -21.02 0.08 8.74
N CYS A 163 -20.85 1.36 8.42
CA CYS A 163 -20.88 2.48 9.38
C CYS A 163 -22.29 3.08 9.55
N ASP A 164 -23.30 2.47 8.97
CA ASP A 164 -24.71 2.97 8.96
C ASP A 164 -24.89 4.30 8.23
N HIS A 165 -23.96 4.66 7.33
CA HIS A 165 -24.06 5.83 6.47
C HIS A 165 -24.72 5.44 5.14
N PHE A 166 -26.01 5.10 5.16
CA PHE A 166 -26.67 4.49 4.01
C PHE A 166 -26.79 5.39 2.79
N ASP A 167 -27.02 6.70 2.98
CA ASP A 167 -27.07 7.66 1.87
C ASP A 167 -25.70 7.81 1.18
N LEU A 168 -24.64 7.87 1.98
CA LEU A 168 -23.26 7.93 1.46
C LEU A 168 -22.87 6.62 0.79
N ALA A 169 -23.31 5.48 1.32
CA ALA A 169 -23.10 4.17 0.70
C ALA A 169 -23.74 4.10 -0.69
N ALA A 170 -25.01 4.52 -0.80
CA ALA A 170 -25.72 4.54 -2.07
C ALA A 170 -25.05 5.48 -3.07
N ALA A 171 -24.69 6.70 -2.65
CA ALA A 171 -23.99 7.66 -3.49
C ALA A 171 -22.65 7.14 -3.99
N SER A 172 -21.87 6.51 -3.13
CA SER A 172 -20.56 5.93 -3.47
C SER A 172 -20.70 4.79 -4.47
N TYR A 173 -21.68 3.92 -4.29
CA TYR A 173 -21.97 2.82 -5.23
C TYR A 173 -22.35 3.36 -6.60
N ILE A 174 -23.24 4.37 -6.66
CA ILE A 174 -23.64 5.00 -7.91
C ILE A 174 -22.45 5.62 -8.62
N MET A 175 -21.57 6.32 -7.90
CA MET A 175 -20.36 6.89 -8.47
C MET A 175 -19.45 5.82 -9.05
N SER A 176 -19.28 4.69 -8.35
CA SER A 176 -18.49 3.56 -8.85
C SER A 176 -19.03 3.06 -10.20
N GLU A 177 -20.33 2.82 -10.29
CA GLU A 177 -20.99 2.33 -11.51
C GLU A 177 -20.92 3.35 -12.67
N GLU A 178 -21.04 4.63 -12.37
CA GLU A 178 -20.98 5.69 -13.40
C GLU A 178 -19.57 5.87 -13.96
N ILE A 179 -18.55 5.72 -13.11
CA ILE A 179 -17.14 5.90 -13.52
C ILE A 179 -16.64 4.73 -14.35
N ALA A 180 -16.89 3.50 -13.89
CA ALA A 180 -16.47 2.27 -14.58
C ALA A 180 -17.49 1.16 -14.30
N PRO A 181 -18.52 1.05 -15.13
CA PRO A 181 -19.59 0.04 -14.97
C PRO A 181 -19.11 -1.40 -15.15
#